data_714784c350bd2840791645b9ada591f4
#
_entry.id   714784c350bd2840791645b9ada591f4
#
_cell.length_a   1.000
_cell.length_b   1.000
_cell.length_c   1.000
_cell.angle_alpha   90.00
_cell.angle_beta   90.00
_cell.angle_gamma   90.00
#
_symmetry.space_group_name_H-M   'P 1'
#
loop_
_entity.id
_entity.type
_entity.pdbx_description
1 polymer ?
#
loop_
_entity_poly.entity_id
_entity_poly.type
_entity_poly.pdbx_seq_one_letter_code
_entity_poly.pdbx_strand_id
1 'polypeptide(L)'
;MKISVFGLGYVGCVSMGCLAQNGNNVIGVDVNQNKIDLINNGKPTIIEKDIDRIIDEQHKIGRISATTNAIEAVLNSEVSIIAVGTPSTPQGHLDLKYIFKVAENIGLALKSKDDFHIIAIRSTVLPGTCDTVAEIIERASGKKRNKSFAIVDNPEFLREGTAVEDYYNPPLTLLGSDNKAAAKKLSLLYDKLPAEIIITELKVAEIMKYVNNTFHALKISFANEIGNICSPLGIDSHEVMSIFCK
;
A
#
# COMPACT_ATOMS: atom_id res chain seq x y z
N MET A 1 -4.51 -11.61 -11.88
CA MET A 1 -5.37 -10.41 -12.09
C MET A 1 -4.59 -9.34 -12.83
N LYS A 2 -5.30 -8.35 -13.42
CA LYS A 2 -4.71 -7.13 -13.97
C LYS A 2 -4.84 -6.02 -12.94
N ILE A 3 -3.73 -5.39 -12.57
CA ILE A 3 -3.66 -4.45 -11.44
C ILE A 3 -2.98 -3.15 -11.90
N SER A 4 -3.53 -1.99 -11.52
CA SER A 4 -2.83 -0.71 -11.60
C SER A 4 -2.36 -0.28 -10.21
N VAL A 5 -1.09 0.14 -10.07
CA VAL A 5 -0.51 0.62 -8.82
C VAL A 5 -0.17 2.09 -8.96
N PHE A 6 -0.85 2.93 -8.21
CA PHE A 6 -0.69 4.38 -8.21
C PHE A 6 0.33 4.82 -7.17
N GLY A 7 1.39 5.47 -7.63
CA GLY A 7 2.54 5.87 -6.81
C GLY A 7 3.63 4.80 -6.83
N LEU A 8 4.73 5.11 -7.50
CA LEU A 8 5.93 4.26 -7.58
C LEU A 8 7.00 4.74 -6.60
N GLY A 9 6.56 5.03 -5.36
CA GLY A 9 7.43 5.19 -4.20
C GLY A 9 7.79 3.84 -3.59
N TYR A 10 8.21 3.86 -2.33
CA TYR A 10 8.68 2.65 -1.64
C TYR A 10 7.62 1.52 -1.62
N VAL A 11 6.46 1.81 -1.05
CA VAL A 11 5.36 0.84 -0.94
C VAL A 11 4.86 0.38 -2.31
N GLY A 12 4.70 1.32 -3.25
CA GLY A 12 4.19 1.00 -4.58
C GLY A 12 5.13 0.15 -5.41
N CYS A 13 6.44 0.45 -5.39
CA CYS A 13 7.45 -0.31 -6.12
C CYS A 13 7.56 -1.76 -5.59
N VAL A 14 7.63 -1.93 -4.26
CA VAL A 14 7.64 -3.27 -3.64
C VAL A 14 6.36 -4.03 -3.97
N SER A 15 5.18 -3.39 -3.77
CA SER A 15 3.89 -4.02 -4.08
C SER A 15 3.80 -4.45 -5.54
N MET A 16 4.21 -3.59 -6.48
CA MET A 16 4.22 -3.87 -7.90
C MET A 16 5.08 -5.10 -8.24
N GLY A 17 6.32 -5.13 -7.74
CA GLY A 17 7.25 -6.24 -7.99
C GLY A 17 6.75 -7.56 -7.44
N CYS A 18 6.34 -7.58 -6.16
CA CYS A 18 5.89 -8.80 -5.49
C CYS A 18 4.56 -9.31 -6.05
N LEU A 19 3.60 -8.44 -6.38
CA LEU A 19 2.34 -8.82 -7.04
C LEU A 19 2.59 -9.43 -8.42
N ALA A 20 3.53 -8.87 -9.20
CA ALA A 20 3.90 -9.43 -10.50
C ALA A 20 4.59 -10.79 -10.35
N GLN A 21 5.48 -10.94 -9.39
CA GLN A 21 6.15 -12.22 -9.08
C GLN A 21 5.13 -13.30 -8.66
N ASN A 22 4.04 -12.92 -7.99
CA ASN A 22 2.93 -13.81 -7.67
C ASN A 22 2.02 -14.15 -8.87
N GLY A 23 2.34 -13.66 -10.07
CA GLY A 23 1.66 -14.05 -11.32
C GLY A 23 0.62 -13.06 -11.82
N ASN A 24 0.57 -11.86 -11.28
CA ASN A 24 -0.32 -10.80 -11.76
C ASN A 24 0.33 -9.94 -12.86
N ASN A 25 -0.48 -9.31 -13.71
CA ASN A 25 -0.02 -8.27 -14.63
C ASN A 25 -0.21 -6.91 -13.95
N VAL A 26 0.85 -6.14 -13.81
CA VAL A 26 0.85 -4.91 -13.02
C VAL A 26 1.29 -3.72 -13.86
N ILE A 27 0.47 -2.68 -13.89
CA ILE A 27 0.77 -1.40 -14.53
C ILE A 27 1.01 -0.37 -13.43
N GLY A 28 2.25 0.13 -13.33
CA GLY A 28 2.59 1.22 -12.42
C GLY A 28 2.15 2.57 -12.99
N VAL A 29 1.64 3.44 -12.12
CA VAL A 29 1.24 4.81 -12.50
C VAL A 29 1.95 5.79 -11.57
N ASP A 30 2.71 6.71 -12.14
CA ASP A 30 3.35 7.80 -11.39
C ASP A 30 3.41 9.07 -12.26
N VAL A 31 3.42 10.23 -11.64
CA VAL A 31 3.55 11.52 -12.34
C VAL A 31 4.99 11.81 -12.75
N ASN A 32 5.95 11.12 -12.17
CA ASN A 32 7.39 11.31 -12.43
C ASN A 32 7.84 10.41 -13.59
N GLN A 33 8.14 11.03 -14.75
CA GLN A 33 8.58 10.31 -15.93
C GLN A 33 9.84 9.47 -15.70
N ASN A 34 10.79 9.93 -14.88
CA ASN A 34 12.02 9.16 -14.59
C ASN A 34 11.70 7.82 -13.91
N LYS A 35 10.69 7.77 -13.03
CA LYS A 35 10.25 6.50 -12.42
C LYS A 35 9.61 5.56 -13.44
N ILE A 36 8.81 6.13 -14.36
CA ILE A 36 8.22 5.36 -15.46
C ILE A 36 9.31 4.76 -16.34
N ASP A 37 10.30 5.55 -16.70
CA ASP A 37 11.43 5.11 -17.54
C ASP A 37 12.26 4.03 -16.84
N LEU A 38 12.51 4.16 -15.53
CA LEU A 38 13.20 3.13 -14.75
C LEU A 38 12.45 1.80 -14.83
N ILE A 39 11.16 1.76 -14.48
CA ILE A 39 10.36 0.54 -14.49
C ILE A 39 10.30 -0.07 -15.89
N ASN A 40 10.09 0.74 -16.93
CA ASN A 40 10.03 0.28 -18.32
C ASN A 40 11.39 -0.17 -18.89
N ASN A 41 12.48 0.09 -18.15
CA ASN A 41 13.81 -0.47 -18.42
C ASN A 41 14.19 -1.60 -17.44
N GLY A 42 13.23 -2.18 -16.71
CA GLY A 42 13.47 -3.27 -15.77
C GLY A 42 14.25 -2.85 -14.51
N LYS A 43 14.19 -1.57 -14.13
CA LYS A 43 14.89 -1.03 -12.97
C LYS A 43 13.91 -0.55 -11.90
N PRO A 44 14.16 -0.80 -10.61
CA PRO A 44 13.30 -0.31 -9.53
C PRO A 44 13.47 1.21 -9.34
N THR A 45 12.48 1.81 -8.69
CA THR A 45 12.49 3.24 -8.34
C THR A 45 13.04 3.53 -6.95
N ILE A 46 13.47 2.49 -6.23
CA ILE A 46 13.94 2.52 -4.85
C ILE A 46 15.15 1.59 -4.69
N ILE A 47 15.86 1.73 -3.58
CA ILE A 47 16.91 0.80 -3.17
C ILE A 47 16.32 -0.09 -2.08
N GLU A 48 16.21 -1.39 -2.35
CA GLU A 48 15.71 -2.39 -1.42
C GLU A 48 16.30 -3.75 -1.79
N LYS A 49 16.52 -4.60 -0.81
CA LYS A 49 17.05 -5.95 -1.05
C LYS A 49 16.11 -6.75 -1.97
N ASP A 50 16.69 -7.44 -2.95
CA ASP A 50 16.01 -8.30 -3.93
C ASP A 50 15.08 -7.58 -4.95
N ILE A 51 14.73 -6.32 -4.76
CA ILE A 51 13.77 -5.64 -5.63
C ILE A 51 14.28 -5.47 -7.06
N ASP A 52 15.60 -5.23 -7.24
CA ASP A 52 16.23 -5.11 -8.57
C ASP A 52 16.00 -6.36 -9.40
N ARG A 53 16.28 -7.52 -8.81
CA ARG A 53 16.07 -8.81 -9.45
C ARG A 53 14.60 -9.06 -9.78
N ILE A 54 13.70 -8.78 -8.84
CA ILE A 54 12.26 -9.00 -9.03
C ILE A 54 11.72 -8.14 -10.17
N ILE A 55 12.04 -6.85 -10.19
CA ILE A 55 11.55 -5.93 -11.24
C ILE A 55 12.10 -6.34 -12.61
N ASP A 56 13.41 -6.63 -12.71
CA ASP A 56 14.05 -7.05 -13.96
C ASP A 56 13.43 -8.35 -14.51
N GLU A 57 13.29 -9.39 -13.67
CA GLU A 57 12.69 -10.66 -14.07
C GLU A 57 11.24 -10.49 -14.55
N GLN A 58 10.41 -9.72 -13.80
CA GLN A 58 9.00 -9.55 -14.15
C GLN A 58 8.79 -8.63 -15.36
N HIS A 59 9.69 -7.66 -15.56
CA HIS A 59 9.72 -6.84 -16.77
C HIS A 59 10.06 -7.69 -18.01
N LYS A 60 11.09 -8.53 -17.95
CA LYS A 60 11.52 -9.39 -19.08
C LYS A 60 10.42 -10.33 -19.57
N ILE A 61 9.56 -10.80 -18.68
CA ILE A 61 8.42 -11.67 -19.05
C ILE A 61 7.13 -10.89 -19.32
N GLY A 62 7.18 -9.54 -19.36
CA GLY A 62 6.07 -8.67 -19.75
C GLY A 62 4.95 -8.53 -18.71
N ARG A 63 5.21 -8.85 -17.44
CA ARG A 63 4.22 -8.69 -16.36
C ARG A 63 4.19 -7.31 -15.72
N ILE A 64 5.24 -6.52 -15.94
CA ILE A 64 5.36 -5.17 -15.39
C ILE A 64 5.50 -4.18 -16.54
N SER A 65 4.75 -3.10 -16.47
CA SER A 65 4.91 -1.88 -17.25
C SER A 65 4.57 -0.66 -16.42
N ALA A 66 4.92 0.53 -16.89
CA ALA A 66 4.57 1.78 -16.18
C ALA A 66 4.16 2.87 -17.16
N THR A 67 3.28 3.78 -16.71
CA THR A 67 2.75 4.88 -17.53
C THR A 67 2.42 6.09 -16.66
N THR A 68 2.41 7.27 -17.27
CA THR A 68 1.83 8.48 -16.68
C THR A 68 0.33 8.59 -16.92
N ASN A 69 -0.23 7.74 -17.81
CA ASN A 69 -1.64 7.76 -18.19
C ASN A 69 -2.51 6.94 -17.22
N ALA A 70 -3.02 7.62 -16.18
CA ALA A 70 -3.87 7.04 -15.16
C ALA A 70 -5.15 6.40 -15.74
N ILE A 71 -5.76 7.03 -16.74
CA ILE A 71 -7.01 6.56 -17.34
C ILE A 71 -6.79 5.22 -18.04
N GLU A 72 -5.76 5.12 -18.86
CA GLU A 72 -5.41 3.90 -19.58
C GLU A 72 -5.12 2.75 -18.58
N ALA A 73 -4.37 3.02 -17.52
CA ALA A 73 -4.05 2.02 -16.52
C ALA A 73 -5.30 1.46 -15.82
N VAL A 74 -6.26 2.31 -15.46
CA VAL A 74 -7.52 1.88 -14.84
C VAL A 74 -8.39 1.08 -15.81
N LEU A 75 -8.50 1.53 -17.06
CA LEU A 75 -9.30 0.84 -18.07
C LEU A 75 -8.77 -0.58 -18.34
N ASN A 76 -7.45 -0.79 -18.25
CA ASN A 76 -6.79 -2.07 -18.48
C ASN A 76 -6.59 -2.93 -17.23
N SER A 77 -7.11 -2.52 -16.06
CA SER A 77 -6.98 -3.25 -14.79
C SER A 77 -8.33 -3.59 -14.16
N GLU A 78 -8.37 -4.59 -13.28
CA GLU A 78 -9.53 -4.99 -12.47
C GLU A 78 -9.47 -4.37 -11.07
N VAL A 79 -8.26 -4.06 -10.63
CA VAL A 79 -7.95 -3.52 -9.30
C VAL A 79 -7.01 -2.34 -9.46
N SER A 80 -7.29 -1.24 -8.79
CA SER A 80 -6.36 -0.12 -8.62
C SER A 80 -5.89 -0.06 -7.17
N ILE A 81 -4.58 -0.09 -6.96
CA ILE A 81 -3.95 0.05 -5.63
C ILE A 81 -3.42 1.47 -5.50
N ILE A 82 -3.86 2.22 -4.50
CA ILE A 82 -3.38 3.56 -4.19
C ILE A 82 -2.25 3.44 -3.16
N ALA A 83 -1.01 3.71 -3.59
CA ALA A 83 0.21 3.65 -2.78
C ALA A 83 1.02 4.95 -2.87
N VAL A 84 0.31 6.09 -2.96
CA VAL A 84 0.93 7.42 -2.98
C VAL A 84 1.32 7.88 -1.59
N GLY A 85 2.33 8.76 -1.50
CA GLY A 85 2.76 9.32 -0.23
C GLY A 85 1.71 10.20 0.44
N THR A 86 1.67 10.17 1.76
CA THR A 86 0.83 11.01 2.63
C THR A 86 1.72 11.79 3.60
N PRO A 87 2.45 12.82 3.12
CA PRO A 87 3.38 13.56 3.97
C PRO A 87 2.63 14.33 5.07
N SER A 88 3.34 14.66 6.15
CA SER A 88 2.80 15.53 7.18
C SER A 88 2.79 16.98 6.71
N THR A 89 1.71 17.70 7.00
CA THR A 89 1.67 19.15 6.87
C THR A 89 2.53 19.83 7.97
N PRO A 90 2.87 21.12 7.86
CA PRO A 90 3.56 21.86 8.93
C PRO A 90 2.82 21.81 10.28
N GLN A 91 1.51 21.59 10.29
CA GLN A 91 0.68 21.46 11.50
C GLN A 91 0.61 20.03 12.03
N GLY A 92 1.33 19.09 11.42
CA GLY A 92 1.36 17.67 11.84
C GLY A 92 0.17 16.82 11.35
N HIS A 93 -0.70 17.35 10.49
CA HIS A 93 -1.77 16.58 9.86
C HIS A 93 -1.28 15.85 8.62
N LEU A 94 -1.94 14.76 8.23
CA LEU A 94 -1.68 14.10 6.94
C LEU A 94 -2.17 14.96 5.78
N ASP A 95 -1.31 15.13 4.76
CA ASP A 95 -1.70 15.70 3.48
C ASP A 95 -2.22 14.59 2.55
N LEU A 96 -3.54 14.52 2.40
CA LEU A 96 -4.23 13.51 1.60
C LEU A 96 -4.47 13.93 0.14
N LYS A 97 -3.97 15.10 -0.28
CA LYS A 97 -4.22 15.66 -1.63
C LYS A 97 -3.83 14.70 -2.75
N TYR A 98 -2.76 13.93 -2.58
CA TYR A 98 -2.32 12.98 -3.61
C TYR A 98 -3.29 11.80 -3.74
N ILE A 99 -3.83 11.29 -2.62
CA ILE A 99 -4.86 10.24 -2.63
C ILE A 99 -6.11 10.75 -3.34
N PHE A 100 -6.58 11.95 -2.99
CA PHE A 100 -7.79 12.54 -3.60
C PHE A 100 -7.60 12.82 -5.09
N LYS A 101 -6.39 13.23 -5.52
CA LYS A 101 -6.10 13.41 -6.95
C LYS A 101 -6.12 12.07 -7.72
N VAL A 102 -5.58 11.02 -7.13
CA VAL A 102 -5.67 9.65 -7.72
C VAL A 102 -7.13 9.19 -7.75
N ALA A 103 -7.91 9.41 -6.70
CA ALA A 103 -9.33 9.08 -6.67
C ALA A 103 -10.12 9.78 -7.80
N GLU A 104 -9.83 11.06 -8.05
CA GLU A 104 -10.43 11.81 -9.16
C GLU A 104 -10.07 11.18 -10.52
N ASN A 105 -8.79 10.83 -10.74
CA ASN A 105 -8.33 10.20 -11.98
C ASN A 105 -8.98 8.82 -12.19
N ILE A 106 -9.08 8.02 -11.12
CA ILE A 106 -9.78 6.72 -11.16
C ILE A 106 -11.27 6.95 -11.50
N GLY A 107 -11.92 7.92 -10.87
CA GLY A 107 -13.31 8.27 -11.16
C GLY A 107 -13.54 8.65 -12.64
N LEU A 108 -12.66 9.48 -13.20
CA LEU A 108 -12.72 9.86 -14.61
C LEU A 108 -12.60 8.64 -15.54
N ALA A 109 -11.69 7.71 -15.23
CA ALA A 109 -11.55 6.48 -15.99
C ALA A 109 -12.79 5.57 -15.88
N LEU A 110 -13.34 5.44 -14.66
CA LEU A 110 -14.53 4.61 -14.40
C LEU A 110 -15.77 5.11 -15.15
N LYS A 111 -15.82 6.38 -15.54
CA LYS A 111 -16.92 6.91 -16.35
C LYS A 111 -17.15 6.10 -17.62
N SER A 112 -16.08 5.60 -18.24
CA SER A 112 -16.10 4.82 -19.49
C SER A 112 -15.90 3.32 -19.29
N LYS A 113 -15.86 2.83 -18.05
CA LYS A 113 -15.60 1.43 -17.72
C LYS A 113 -16.88 0.78 -17.20
N ASP A 114 -17.37 -0.26 -17.87
CA ASP A 114 -18.62 -0.94 -17.46
C ASP A 114 -18.36 -2.07 -16.44
N ASP A 115 -17.17 -2.65 -16.45
CA ASP A 115 -16.81 -3.71 -15.52
C ASP A 115 -16.67 -3.17 -14.09
N PHE A 116 -17.01 -4.02 -13.12
CA PHE A 116 -16.83 -3.73 -11.70
C PHE A 116 -15.35 -3.57 -11.36
N HIS A 117 -15.00 -2.49 -10.64
CA HIS A 117 -13.62 -2.16 -10.32
C HIS A 117 -13.39 -2.11 -8.80
N ILE A 118 -12.26 -2.64 -8.34
CA ILE A 118 -11.87 -2.59 -6.93
C ILE A 118 -10.79 -1.53 -6.74
N ILE A 119 -10.97 -0.64 -5.78
CA ILE A 119 -9.96 0.34 -5.39
C ILE A 119 -9.44 -0.05 -4.01
N ALA A 120 -8.18 -0.48 -3.95
CA ALA A 120 -7.49 -0.80 -2.71
C ALA A 120 -6.66 0.41 -2.25
N ILE A 121 -6.87 0.88 -1.03
CA ILE A 121 -6.06 1.95 -0.43
C ILE A 121 -4.97 1.30 0.40
N ARG A 122 -3.72 1.50 0.00
CA ARG A 122 -2.52 0.98 0.69
C ARG A 122 -1.70 2.09 1.33
N SER A 123 -1.95 3.34 0.96
CA SER A 123 -1.41 4.53 1.63
C SER A 123 -1.92 4.62 3.06
N THR A 124 -1.11 5.16 3.97
CA THR A 124 -1.53 5.43 5.35
C THR A 124 -2.62 6.51 5.36
N VAL A 125 -3.78 6.20 5.91
CA VAL A 125 -4.95 7.10 5.93
C VAL A 125 -5.59 7.17 7.30
N LEU A 126 -6.36 8.22 7.54
CA LEU A 126 -7.16 8.40 8.77
C LEU A 126 -8.55 7.78 8.59
N PRO A 127 -9.22 7.33 9.67
CA PRO A 127 -10.59 6.85 9.62
C PRO A 127 -11.54 7.84 8.94
N GLY A 128 -12.27 7.36 7.92
CA GLY A 128 -13.18 8.14 7.08
C GLY A 128 -12.57 8.60 5.74
N THR A 129 -11.28 8.42 5.52
CA THR A 129 -10.63 8.76 4.24
C THR A 129 -11.18 7.91 3.09
N CYS A 130 -11.42 6.62 3.32
CA CYS A 130 -12.01 5.71 2.32
C CYS A 130 -13.40 6.15 1.87
N ASP A 131 -14.21 6.67 2.78
CA ASP A 131 -15.52 7.22 2.45
C ASP A 131 -15.40 8.47 1.56
N THR A 132 -14.48 9.39 1.92
CA THR A 132 -14.18 10.57 1.10
C THR A 132 -13.67 10.18 -0.30
N VAL A 133 -12.80 9.18 -0.41
CA VAL A 133 -12.33 8.65 -1.70
C VAL A 133 -13.50 8.11 -2.53
N ALA A 134 -14.41 7.36 -1.91
CA ALA A 134 -15.61 6.86 -2.60
C ALA A 134 -16.48 7.99 -3.14
N GLU A 135 -16.73 9.04 -2.35
CA GLU A 135 -17.50 10.22 -2.77
C GLU A 135 -16.84 10.96 -3.95
N ILE A 136 -15.52 11.12 -3.93
CA ILE A 136 -14.77 11.72 -5.04
C ILE A 136 -14.95 10.90 -6.31
N ILE A 137 -14.80 9.58 -6.22
CA ILE A 137 -14.97 8.65 -7.35
C ILE A 137 -16.41 8.68 -7.86
N GLU A 138 -17.42 8.66 -6.99
CA GLU A 138 -18.83 8.79 -7.37
C GLU A 138 -19.09 10.06 -8.15
N ARG A 139 -18.62 11.20 -7.63
CA ARG A 139 -18.80 12.51 -8.27
C ARG A 139 -18.11 12.59 -9.63
N ALA A 140 -16.87 12.06 -9.76
CA ALA A 140 -16.11 12.12 -11.01
C ALA A 140 -16.63 11.15 -12.06
N SER A 141 -17.11 9.97 -11.67
CA SER A 141 -17.57 8.91 -12.58
C SER A 141 -19.06 8.96 -12.91
N GLY A 142 -19.89 9.52 -12.02
CA GLY A 142 -21.35 9.37 -12.05
C GLY A 142 -21.83 7.97 -11.64
N LYS A 143 -20.93 7.07 -11.24
CA LYS A 143 -21.22 5.68 -10.82
C LYS A 143 -21.37 5.59 -9.31
N LYS A 144 -21.94 4.49 -8.82
CA LYS A 144 -22.23 4.28 -7.39
C LYS A 144 -21.35 3.20 -6.78
N ARG A 145 -20.82 3.50 -5.57
CA ARG A 145 -20.14 2.54 -4.69
C ARG A 145 -20.99 1.29 -4.50
N ASN A 146 -20.35 0.16 -4.44
CA ASN A 146 -20.94 -1.18 -4.28
C ASN A 146 -21.87 -1.64 -5.43
N LYS A 147 -22.02 -0.81 -6.47
CA LYS A 147 -22.70 -1.19 -7.73
C LYS A 147 -21.72 -1.33 -8.89
N SER A 148 -20.87 -0.32 -9.08
CA SER A 148 -19.89 -0.29 -10.18
C SER A 148 -18.45 -0.37 -9.70
N PHE A 149 -18.20 -0.02 -8.45
CA PHE A 149 -16.89 -0.14 -7.81
C PHE A 149 -17.01 -0.37 -6.30
N ALA A 150 -15.95 -0.84 -5.68
CA ALA A 150 -15.84 -0.95 -4.23
C ALA A 150 -14.49 -0.38 -3.73
N ILE A 151 -14.50 0.09 -2.48
CA ILE A 151 -13.29 0.50 -1.76
C ILE A 151 -12.91 -0.61 -0.78
N VAL A 152 -11.62 -0.92 -0.75
CA VAL A 152 -11.01 -1.81 0.25
C VAL A 152 -9.80 -1.09 0.83
N ASP A 153 -9.78 -0.84 2.13
CA ASP A 153 -8.57 -0.42 2.81
C ASP A 153 -7.68 -1.64 3.04
N ASN A 154 -6.43 -1.55 2.60
CA ASN A 154 -5.45 -2.63 2.70
C ASN A 154 -4.12 -2.07 3.20
N PRO A 155 -4.05 -1.72 4.49
CA PRO A 155 -2.84 -1.15 5.08
C PRO A 155 -1.66 -2.11 4.95
N GLU A 156 -0.46 -1.54 4.83
CA GLU A 156 0.80 -2.26 4.76
C GLU A 156 1.55 -2.21 6.10
N PHE A 157 2.43 -3.17 6.33
CA PHE A 157 3.29 -3.27 7.52
C PHE A 157 4.76 -3.48 7.11
N LEU A 158 5.16 -2.92 5.97
CA LEU A 158 6.50 -3.01 5.41
C LEU A 158 7.47 -2.10 6.18
N ARG A 159 8.70 -2.56 6.35
CA ARG A 159 9.81 -1.79 6.93
C ARG A 159 10.87 -1.57 5.86
N GLU A 160 11.41 -0.36 5.79
CA GLU A 160 12.53 -0.06 4.89
C GLU A 160 13.74 -0.95 5.21
N GLY A 161 14.36 -1.50 4.15
CA GLY A 161 15.47 -2.45 4.25
C GLY A 161 15.06 -3.93 4.34
N THR A 162 13.79 -4.24 4.67
CA THR A 162 13.25 -5.61 4.72
C THR A 162 11.90 -5.76 4.04
N ALA A 163 11.50 -4.78 3.20
CA ALA A 163 10.14 -4.70 2.70
C ALA A 163 9.73 -5.86 1.78
N VAL A 164 10.66 -6.42 1.00
CA VAL A 164 10.38 -7.61 0.19
C VAL A 164 10.15 -8.82 1.10
N GLU A 165 10.96 -9.00 2.14
CA GLU A 165 10.80 -10.06 3.13
C GLU A 165 9.50 -9.88 3.92
N ASP A 166 9.20 -8.66 4.38
CA ASP A 166 7.96 -8.33 5.09
C ASP A 166 6.71 -8.55 4.21
N TYR A 167 6.81 -8.32 2.90
CA TYR A 167 5.72 -8.61 1.96
C TYR A 167 5.39 -10.10 1.92
N TYR A 168 6.42 -10.97 1.90
CA TYR A 168 6.24 -12.42 1.85
C TYR A 168 5.97 -13.06 3.21
N ASN A 169 6.31 -12.38 4.30
CA ASN A 169 6.10 -12.84 5.68
C ASN A 169 5.40 -11.75 6.52
N PRO A 170 4.24 -11.26 6.10
CA PRO A 170 3.55 -10.22 6.85
C PRO A 170 2.99 -10.78 8.16
N PRO A 171 2.87 -9.97 9.22
CA PRO A 171 2.25 -10.41 10.47
C PRO A 171 0.78 -10.79 10.28
N LEU A 172 0.10 -10.14 9.37
CA LEU A 172 -1.26 -10.40 8.92
C LEU A 172 -1.53 -9.65 7.61
N THR A 173 -2.57 -10.07 6.87
CA THR A 173 -3.15 -9.29 5.77
C THR A 173 -4.49 -8.72 6.20
N LEU A 174 -4.61 -7.40 6.27
CA LEU A 174 -5.84 -6.73 6.70
C LEU A 174 -6.58 -6.12 5.52
N LEU A 175 -7.89 -6.39 5.42
CA LEU A 175 -8.77 -5.88 4.37
C LEU A 175 -10.03 -5.29 5.00
N GLY A 176 -10.13 -3.97 5.02
CA GLY A 176 -11.32 -3.25 5.48
C GLY A 176 -12.26 -2.95 4.31
N SER A 177 -13.52 -3.36 4.37
CA SER A 177 -14.50 -3.02 3.34
C SER A 177 -15.93 -3.22 3.81
N ASP A 178 -16.83 -2.39 3.31
CA ASP A 178 -18.29 -2.58 3.39
C ASP A 178 -18.81 -3.54 2.29
N ASN A 179 -17.94 -3.92 1.31
CA ASN A 179 -18.25 -4.88 0.26
C ASN A 179 -17.44 -6.18 0.48
N LYS A 180 -18.05 -7.16 1.15
CA LYS A 180 -17.41 -8.44 1.45
C LYS A 180 -16.95 -9.20 0.21
N ALA A 181 -17.68 -9.10 -0.91
CA ALA A 181 -17.31 -9.77 -2.16
C ALA A 181 -16.04 -9.15 -2.77
N ALA A 182 -15.93 -7.82 -2.74
CA ALA A 182 -14.74 -7.11 -3.19
C ALA A 182 -13.51 -7.44 -2.30
N ALA A 183 -13.67 -7.43 -0.98
CA ALA A 183 -12.61 -7.82 -0.05
C ALA A 183 -12.17 -9.26 -0.31
N LYS A 184 -13.11 -10.20 -0.50
CA LYS A 184 -12.79 -11.61 -0.83
C LYS A 184 -12.11 -11.74 -2.19
N LYS A 185 -12.50 -10.95 -3.22
CA LYS A 185 -11.80 -10.94 -4.51
C LYS A 185 -10.38 -10.38 -4.35
N LEU A 186 -10.20 -9.31 -3.58
CA LEU A 186 -8.87 -8.73 -3.33
C LEU A 186 -7.97 -9.69 -2.53
N SER A 187 -8.53 -10.47 -1.58
CA SER A 187 -7.74 -11.41 -0.77
C SER A 187 -7.02 -12.48 -1.60
N LEU A 188 -7.50 -12.78 -2.81
CA LEU A 188 -6.82 -13.71 -3.73
C LEU A 188 -5.42 -13.23 -4.16
N LEU A 189 -5.09 -11.96 -3.99
CA LEU A 189 -3.73 -11.46 -4.23
C LEU A 189 -2.72 -11.94 -3.18
N TYR A 190 -3.21 -12.37 -2.03
CA TYR A 190 -2.44 -12.72 -0.84
C TYR A 190 -2.61 -14.19 -0.40
N ASP A 191 -3.33 -15.01 -1.17
CA ASP A 191 -3.66 -16.40 -0.84
C ASP A 191 -2.44 -17.32 -0.71
N LYS A 192 -1.31 -16.93 -1.32
CA LYS A 192 -0.04 -17.65 -1.27
C LYS A 192 0.85 -17.24 -0.09
N LEU A 193 0.49 -16.20 0.64
CA LEU A 193 1.26 -15.72 1.78
C LEU A 193 0.91 -16.53 3.04
N PRO A 194 1.88 -16.81 3.92
CA PRO A 194 1.68 -17.64 5.11
C PRO A 194 0.98 -16.90 6.26
N ALA A 195 0.29 -15.80 5.98
CA ALA A 195 -0.32 -14.94 6.97
C ALA A 195 -1.85 -15.07 6.98
N GLU A 196 -2.44 -14.89 8.16
CA GLU A 196 -3.88 -14.80 8.31
C GLU A 196 -4.45 -13.61 7.51
N ILE A 197 -5.54 -13.82 6.78
CA ILE A 197 -6.27 -12.76 6.09
C ILE A 197 -7.49 -12.39 6.94
N ILE A 198 -7.50 -11.16 7.44
CA ILE A 198 -8.57 -10.61 8.27
C ILE A 198 -9.39 -9.64 7.43
N ILE A 199 -10.70 -9.90 7.30
CA ILE A 199 -11.66 -8.99 6.67
C ILE A 199 -12.47 -8.30 7.76
N THR A 200 -12.48 -6.96 7.75
CA THR A 200 -13.11 -6.12 8.78
C THR A 200 -13.81 -4.90 8.18
N GLU A 201 -14.33 -4.02 9.02
CA GLU A 201 -14.90 -2.73 8.62
C GLU A 201 -13.78 -1.76 8.17
N LEU A 202 -14.13 -0.82 7.26
CA LEU A 202 -13.19 0.18 6.74
C LEU A 202 -12.48 0.94 7.85
N LYS A 203 -13.23 1.54 8.79
CA LYS A 203 -12.66 2.37 9.85
C LYS A 203 -11.73 1.61 10.79
N VAL A 204 -11.97 0.32 10.97
CA VAL A 204 -11.08 -0.56 11.76
C VAL A 204 -9.76 -0.76 11.02
N ALA A 205 -9.79 -1.00 9.71
CA ALA A 205 -8.56 -1.14 8.92
C ALA A 205 -7.77 0.18 8.85
N GLU A 206 -8.44 1.30 8.59
CA GLU A 206 -7.84 2.64 8.52
C GLU A 206 -7.07 3.01 9.79
N ILE A 207 -7.60 2.70 11.00
CA ILE A 207 -6.91 3.03 12.25
C ILE A 207 -5.75 2.09 12.56
N MET A 208 -5.76 0.85 12.06
CA MET A 208 -4.79 -0.19 12.42
C MET A 208 -3.34 0.19 12.09
N LYS A 209 -3.11 0.88 10.97
CA LYS A 209 -1.75 1.36 10.62
C LYS A 209 -1.21 2.33 11.68
N TYR A 210 -2.07 3.22 12.19
CA TYR A 210 -1.68 4.15 13.27
C TYR A 210 -1.40 3.43 14.58
N VAL A 211 -2.26 2.48 14.95
CA VAL A 211 -2.07 1.67 16.17
C VAL A 211 -0.72 0.94 16.08
N ASN A 212 -0.43 0.29 14.96
CA ASN A 212 0.83 -0.42 14.76
C ASN A 212 2.04 0.51 14.84
N ASN A 213 2.03 1.64 14.11
CA ASN A 213 3.14 2.58 14.08
C ASN A 213 3.36 3.25 15.44
N THR A 214 2.27 3.64 16.13
CA THR A 214 2.34 4.26 17.47
C THR A 214 2.89 3.28 18.49
N PHE A 215 2.44 2.03 18.46
CA PHE A 215 2.96 1.00 19.37
C PHE A 215 4.45 0.71 19.09
N HIS A 216 4.86 0.69 17.82
CA HIS A 216 6.27 0.56 17.47
C HIS A 216 7.12 1.72 18.03
N ALA A 217 6.67 2.96 17.84
CA ALA A 217 7.34 4.16 18.38
C ALA A 217 7.41 4.12 19.91
N LEU A 218 6.33 3.68 20.59
CA LEU A 218 6.30 3.53 22.05
C LEU A 218 7.36 2.52 22.52
N LYS A 219 7.49 1.38 21.85
CA LYS A 219 8.52 0.37 22.21
C LYS A 219 9.93 0.94 22.08
N ILE A 220 10.22 1.70 21.01
CA ILE A 220 11.53 2.32 20.82
C ILE A 220 11.79 3.37 21.89
N SER A 221 10.80 4.25 22.17
CA SER A 221 10.93 5.27 23.21
C SER A 221 11.16 4.64 24.57
N PHE A 222 10.42 3.57 24.92
CA PHE A 222 10.63 2.83 26.17
C PHE A 222 12.04 2.27 26.26
N ALA A 223 12.55 1.61 25.21
CA ALA A 223 13.90 1.06 25.21
C ALA A 223 14.98 2.16 25.37
N ASN A 224 14.79 3.33 24.74
CA ASN A 224 15.68 4.48 24.90
C ASN A 224 15.67 5.02 26.35
N GLU A 225 14.50 5.11 27.00
CA GLU A 225 14.40 5.55 28.40
C GLU A 225 15.11 4.56 29.35
N ILE A 226 14.98 3.25 29.12
CA ILE A 226 15.76 2.24 29.86
C ILE A 226 17.26 2.45 29.65
N GLY A 227 17.70 2.76 28.41
CA GLY A 227 19.09 3.14 28.12
C GLY A 227 19.56 4.35 28.93
N ASN A 228 18.74 5.40 29.00
CA ASN A 228 19.03 6.62 29.77
C ASN A 228 19.16 6.34 31.29
N ILE A 229 18.35 5.42 31.83
CA ILE A 229 18.41 5.01 33.24
C ILE A 229 19.66 4.15 33.52
N CYS A 230 19.98 3.22 32.64
CA CYS A 230 21.08 2.28 32.83
C CYS A 230 22.46 2.94 32.74
N SER A 231 22.60 3.92 31.80
CA SER A 231 23.88 4.57 31.53
C SER A 231 24.57 5.17 32.76
N PRO A 232 23.91 6.05 33.58
CA PRO A 232 24.56 6.62 34.78
C PRO A 232 24.78 5.58 35.90
N LEU A 233 24.11 4.42 35.85
CA LEU A 233 24.25 3.34 36.82
C LEU A 233 25.36 2.33 36.43
N GLY A 234 25.97 2.49 35.24
CA GLY A 234 26.96 1.54 34.72
C GLY A 234 26.39 0.16 34.39
N ILE A 235 25.07 0.11 34.09
CA ILE A 235 24.37 -1.13 33.73
C ILE A 235 24.31 -1.26 32.21
N ASP A 236 24.53 -2.48 31.67
CA ASP A 236 24.35 -2.75 30.25
C ASP A 236 22.84 -2.81 29.91
N SER A 237 22.35 -1.77 29.24
CA SER A 237 20.95 -1.69 28.83
C SER A 237 20.56 -2.73 27.78
N HIS A 238 21.49 -3.22 26.97
CA HIS A 238 21.24 -4.29 25.99
C HIS A 238 20.97 -5.62 26.71
N GLU A 239 21.72 -5.92 27.77
CA GLU A 239 21.48 -7.11 28.61
C GLU A 239 20.11 -7.01 29.27
N VAL A 240 19.78 -5.85 29.88
CA VAL A 240 18.46 -5.61 30.52
C VAL A 240 17.33 -5.83 29.50
N MET A 241 17.40 -5.21 28.33
CA MET A 241 16.35 -5.33 27.31
C MET A 241 16.28 -6.75 26.71
N SER A 242 17.40 -7.43 26.56
CA SER A 242 17.40 -8.82 26.07
C SER A 242 16.72 -9.80 27.04
N ILE A 243 16.79 -9.55 28.34
CA ILE A 243 16.09 -10.31 29.38
C ILE A 243 14.60 -9.93 29.39
N PHE A 244 14.30 -8.64 29.32
CA PHE A 244 12.91 -8.13 29.33
C PHE A 244 12.08 -8.63 28.15
N CYS A 245 12.68 -8.82 26.97
CA CYS A 245 12.00 -9.26 25.75
C CYS A 245 11.83 -10.80 25.62
N LYS A 246 12.25 -11.58 26.63
CA LYS A 246 12.03 -13.05 26.70
C LYS A 246 10.64 -13.38 27.20
#